data_b775cbe25250c118dee14bd3fe89a140
#
_entry.id   b775cbe25250c118dee14bd3fe89a140
#
_cell.length_a   1.000
_cell.length_b   1.000
_cell.length_c   1.000
_cell.angle_alpha   90.00
_cell.angle_beta   90.00
_cell.angle_gamma   90.00
#
_symmetry.space_group_name_H-M   'P 1'
#
loop_
_entity.id
_entity.type
_entity.pdbx_description
1 polymer ?
#
loop_
_entity_poly.entity_id
_entity_poly.type
_entity_poly.pdbx_seq_one_letter_code
_entity_poly.pdbx_strand_id
1 'polypeptide(L)' 'MGTTIDFRSPVPVYEQLAGILRKQIRDGELPPDEQLPSQKDLVTTYKVARGTAARAVKMLQEEGLARRVPGKGIYVWRRA' A
#
# COMPACT_ATOMS: atom_id res chain seq x y z
N MET A 1 -14.93 -3.20 -6.55
CA MET A 1 -14.70 -1.76 -6.60
C MET A 1 -13.55 -1.37 -5.74
N GLY A 2 -12.78 -0.40 -6.12
CA GLY A 2 -11.70 0.11 -5.31
C GLY A 2 -10.37 -0.59 -5.47
N THR A 3 -10.22 -1.44 -6.48
CA THR A 3 -8.93 -2.06 -6.78
C THR A 3 -8.27 -1.42 -8.00
N THR A 4 -8.89 -0.39 -8.57
CA THR A 4 -8.38 0.27 -9.76
C THR A 4 -8.13 1.74 -9.44
N ILE A 5 -6.99 2.24 -9.91
CA ILE A 5 -6.65 3.65 -9.77
C ILE A 5 -7.41 4.44 -10.83
N ASP A 6 -8.07 5.51 -10.40
CA ASP A 6 -8.74 6.45 -11.31
C ASP A 6 -7.86 7.68 -11.42
N PHE A 7 -7.14 7.78 -12.54
CA PHE A 7 -6.22 8.89 -12.75
C PHE A 7 -6.93 10.21 -13.05
N ARG A 8 -8.23 10.17 -13.28
CA ARG A 8 -9.03 11.37 -13.53
C ARG A 8 -9.66 11.94 -12.26
N SER A 9 -9.64 11.15 -11.18
CA SER A 9 -10.23 11.57 -9.93
C SER A 9 -9.46 12.74 -9.34
N PRO A 10 -10.12 13.68 -8.66
CA PRO A 10 -9.42 14.72 -7.90
C PRO A 10 -8.69 14.16 -6.69
N VAL A 11 -8.97 12.91 -6.30
CA VAL A 11 -8.25 12.29 -5.19
C VAL A 11 -6.85 11.91 -5.68
N PRO A 12 -5.80 12.34 -4.97
CA PRO A 12 -4.43 12.02 -5.37
C PRO A 12 -4.22 10.51 -5.52
N VAL A 13 -3.43 10.14 -6.51
CA VAL A 13 -3.21 8.72 -6.82
C VAL A 13 -2.64 7.96 -5.62
N TYR A 14 -1.71 8.58 -4.87
CA TYR A 14 -1.12 7.90 -3.71
C TYR A 14 -2.17 7.60 -2.63
N GLU A 15 -3.17 8.46 -2.47
CA GLU A 15 -4.25 8.21 -1.50
C GLU A 15 -5.13 7.06 -1.97
N GLN A 16 -5.42 7.00 -3.26
CA GLN A 16 -6.19 5.90 -3.81
C GLN A 16 -5.47 4.57 -3.63
N LEU A 17 -4.16 4.57 -3.91
CA LEU A 17 -3.37 3.35 -3.75
C LEU A 17 -3.32 2.93 -2.28
N ALA A 18 -3.10 3.88 -1.38
CA ALA A 18 -3.12 3.57 0.06
C ALA A 18 -4.47 2.98 0.47
N GLY A 19 -5.56 3.53 -0.07
CA GLY A 19 -6.90 3.03 0.22
C GLY A 19 -7.10 1.59 -0.25
N ILE A 20 -6.59 1.27 -1.44
CA ILE A 20 -6.65 -0.10 -1.96
C ILE A 20 -5.91 -1.06 -1.04
N LEU A 21 -4.69 -0.70 -0.68
CA LEU A 21 -3.87 -1.55 0.19
C LEU A 21 -4.48 -1.69 1.58
N ARG A 22 -5.02 -0.59 2.11
CA ARG A 22 -5.68 -0.60 3.41
C ARG A 22 -6.85 -1.58 3.42
N LYS A 23 -7.64 -1.57 2.36
CA LYS A 23 -8.77 -2.48 2.23
C LYS A 23 -8.28 -3.93 2.17
N GLN A 24 -7.23 -4.19 1.42
CA GLN A 24 -6.67 -5.54 1.32
C GLN A 24 -6.19 -6.05 2.67
N ILE A 25 -5.60 -5.16 3.47
CA ILE A 25 -5.15 -5.53 4.82
C ILE A 25 -6.35 -5.83 5.70
N ARG A 26 -7.39 -5.00 5.64
CA ARG A 26 -8.59 -5.20 6.44
C ARG A 26 -9.33 -6.49 6.08
N ASP A 27 -9.38 -6.78 4.78
CA ASP A 27 -10.12 -7.94 4.30
C ASP A 27 -9.33 -9.24 4.43
N GLY A 28 -8.07 -9.16 4.85
CA GLY A 28 -7.23 -10.34 5.00
C GLY A 28 -6.57 -10.79 3.71
N GLU A 29 -6.72 -10.05 2.60
CA GLU A 29 -6.04 -10.37 1.36
C GLU A 29 -4.53 -10.19 1.52
N LEU A 30 -4.13 -9.24 2.37
CA LEU A 30 -2.75 -9.07 2.79
C LEU A 30 -2.72 -9.38 4.28
N PRO A 31 -2.44 -10.65 4.65
CA PRO A 31 -2.49 -11.05 6.05
C PRO A 31 -1.41 -10.40 6.91
N PRO A 32 -1.62 -10.33 8.24
CA PRO A 32 -0.59 -9.83 9.15
C PRO A 32 0.69 -10.63 9.01
N ASP A 33 1.81 -9.95 9.20
CA ASP A 33 3.15 -10.54 9.15
C ASP A 33 3.59 -10.99 7.77
N GLU A 34 2.80 -10.70 6.74
CA GLU A 34 3.23 -10.93 5.36
C GLU A 34 3.84 -9.67 4.80
N GLN A 35 4.77 -9.86 3.88
CA GLN A 35 5.43 -8.74 3.23
C GLN A 35 4.46 -8.02 2.30
N LEU A 36 4.43 -6.69 2.40
CA LEU A 36 3.69 -5.88 1.44
C LEU A 36 4.33 -6.00 0.06
N PRO A 37 3.55 -5.84 -1.01
CA PRO A 37 4.16 -5.73 -2.34
C PRO A 37 5.24 -4.66 -2.34
N SER A 38 6.33 -4.92 -3.04
CA SER A 38 7.43 -3.96 -3.12
C SER A 38 6.98 -2.74 -3.93
N GLN A 39 7.75 -1.64 -3.82
CA GLN A 39 7.49 -0.47 -4.66
C GLN A 39 7.48 -0.85 -6.13
N LYS A 40 8.42 -1.70 -6.54
CA LYS A 40 8.49 -2.15 -7.91
C LYS A 40 7.21 -2.87 -8.33
N ASP A 41 6.70 -3.73 -7.46
CA ASP A 41 5.46 -4.45 -7.73
C ASP A 41 4.29 -3.50 -7.85
N LEU A 42 4.22 -2.50 -6.96
CA LEU A 42 3.13 -1.52 -7.00
C LEU A 42 3.19 -0.68 -8.27
N VAL A 43 4.39 -0.27 -8.67
CA VAL A 43 4.57 0.48 -9.92
C VAL A 43 4.08 -0.34 -11.10
N THR A 44 4.44 -1.60 -11.14
CA THR A 44 4.08 -2.48 -12.25
C THR A 44 2.59 -2.80 -12.26
N THR A 45 2.04 -3.13 -11.09
CA THR A 45 0.65 -3.57 -10.97
C THR A 45 -0.33 -2.43 -11.21
N TYR A 46 -0.06 -1.28 -10.60
CA TYR A 46 -1.00 -0.14 -10.63
C TYR A 46 -0.59 0.94 -11.61
N LYS A 47 0.54 0.79 -12.26
CA LYS A 47 1.05 1.73 -13.26
C LYS A 47 1.18 3.14 -12.69
N VAL A 48 1.76 3.22 -11.51
CA VAL A 48 2.00 4.48 -10.82
C VAL A 48 3.49 4.78 -10.78
N ALA A 49 3.84 6.05 -10.52
CA ALA A 49 5.23 6.43 -10.38
C ALA A 49 5.79 5.84 -9.08
N ARG A 50 7.12 5.65 -9.06
CA ARG A 50 7.80 5.10 -7.89
C ARG A 50 7.55 5.94 -6.64
N GLY A 51 7.63 7.27 -6.77
CA GLY A 51 7.37 8.15 -5.64
C GLY A 51 5.94 8.04 -5.12
N THR A 52 4.99 7.81 -6.01
CA THR A 52 3.59 7.61 -5.62
C THR A 52 3.45 6.32 -4.80
N ALA A 53 4.10 5.25 -5.25
CA ALA A 53 4.06 3.99 -4.52
C ALA A 53 4.69 4.14 -3.13
N ALA A 54 5.84 4.80 -3.06
CA ALA A 54 6.52 5.03 -1.80
C ALA A 54 5.66 5.84 -0.84
N ARG A 55 4.97 6.87 -1.35
CA ARG A 55 4.13 7.72 -0.52
C ARG A 55 2.93 6.98 0.01
N ALA A 56 2.33 6.12 -0.81
CA ALA A 56 1.20 5.30 -0.37
C ALA A 56 1.61 4.36 0.78
N VAL A 57 2.76 3.71 0.63
CA VAL A 57 3.27 2.82 1.67
C VAL A 57 3.57 3.60 2.96
N LYS A 58 4.13 4.81 2.82
CA LYS A 58 4.41 5.64 3.98
C LYS A 58 3.13 5.98 4.75
N MET A 59 2.04 6.25 4.03
CA MET A 59 0.75 6.49 4.68
C MET A 59 0.33 5.31 5.54
N LEU A 60 0.49 4.10 5.01
CA LEU A 60 0.12 2.90 5.75
C LEU A 60 1.00 2.72 6.99
N GLN A 61 2.28 3.08 6.88
CA GLN A 61 3.18 3.03 8.03
C GLN A 61 2.75 4.01 9.11
N GLU A 62 2.35 5.20 8.70
CA GLU A 62 1.87 6.22 9.65
C GLU A 62 0.58 5.82 10.32
N GLU A 63 -0.24 5.03 9.64
CA GLU A 63 -1.49 4.51 10.20
C GLU A 63 -1.28 3.27 11.07
N GLY A 64 -0.06 2.75 11.12
CA GLY A 64 0.23 1.55 11.89
C GLY A 64 -0.18 0.25 11.21
N LEU A 65 -0.45 0.30 9.90
CA LEU A 65 -0.86 -0.88 9.14
C LEU A 65 0.32 -1.56 8.44
N ALA A 66 1.46 -0.90 8.41
CA ALA A 66 2.66 -1.44 7.80
C ALA A 66 3.86 -1.06 8.63
N ARG A 67 4.88 -1.90 8.62
CA ARG A 67 6.07 -1.67 9.40
C ARG A 67 7.30 -2.08 8.59
N ARG A 68 8.31 -1.24 8.65
CA ARG A 68 9.57 -1.54 7.99
C ARG A 68 10.41 -2.45 8.89
N VAL A 69 10.85 -3.56 8.31
CA VAL A 69 11.76 -4.49 9.00
C VAL A 69 13.13 -4.34 8.34
N PRO A 70 14.14 -3.83 9.05
CA PRO A 70 15.44 -3.58 8.45
C PRO A 70 16.01 -4.84 7.79
N GLY A 71 16.51 -4.68 6.58
CA GLY A 71 17.10 -5.77 5.83
C GLY A 71 16.09 -6.72 5.19
N LYS A 72 14.80 -6.53 5.44
CA LYS A 72 13.77 -7.45 4.93
C LYS A 72 12.69 -6.78 4.10
N GLY A 73 12.36 -5.53 4.40
CA GLY A 73 11.36 -4.77 3.65
C GLY A 73 10.21 -4.30 4.51
N ILE A 74 9.07 -4.07 3.86
CA ILE A 74 7.88 -3.56 4.54
C ILE A 74 6.91 -4.72 4.74
N TYR A 75 6.41 -4.88 5.95
CA TYR A 75 5.51 -5.95 6.31
C TYR A 75 4.17 -5.41 6.78
N VAL A 76 3.11 -6.19 6.55
CA VAL A 76 1.79 -5.86 7.08
C VAL A 76 1.86 -5.95 8.60
N TRP A 77 1.45 -4.87 9.25
CA TRP A 77 1.45 -4.79 10.70
C TRP A 77 0.03 -4.52 11.14
N ARG A 78 -0.51 -5.41 11.92
CA ARG A 78 -1.90 -5.29 12.33
C ARG A 78 -1.96 -5.16 13.84
N ARG A 79 -2.54 -4.07 14.28
CA ARG A 79 -2.76 -3.89 15.71
C ARG A 79 -3.89 -4.79 16.17
N ALA A 80 -3.63 -5.44 17.26
CA ALA A 80 -4.65 -6.28 17.86
C ALA A 80 -5.80 -5.40 18.41
#